data_0015a1328cffe20c58143f07f350a8c0
#
_entry.id   0015a1328cffe20c58143f07f350a8c0
#
_cell.length_a   1.000
_cell.length_b   1.000
_cell.length_c   1.000
_cell.angle_alpha   90.00
_cell.angle_beta   90.00
_cell.angle_gamma   90.00
#
_symmetry.space_group_name_H-M   'P 1'
#
loop_
_entity.id
_entity.type
_entity.pdbx_description
1 polymer ?
#
loop_
_entity_poly.entity_id
_entity_poly.type
_entity_poly.pdbx_seq_one_letter_code
_entity_poly.pdbx_strand_id
1 'polypeptide(L)'
;MNASVRLSVSSLRAHKRRFAGTFLAVVLGVAFLAGTLVMGDTLRASFDTMFGNAAGGTDAVVRSADAITTPGESQGVRQPVGTDLVRTIERVPGVAAAAPSIQGAGQLVGANGEPIGGQGPPTLAGNWITDPELNPYRLAEGHAPQKSGEVVVNRGTAEKGGLAIGDTTTLRTPDPVRVTVVGLATFGGEDGMAQVTYTGMTRADAEKYLTARPGEAASIQVRAGPGVGQQELVDRLTPVLPKGVEAITGQESAAENTDMISSQFLTLFTTFLLVFSGIALLVATFSIHNTFAIVVAQRTRENALLRALGASRRQVTAATLAEAAVVAVTASAAG
;
A
#
# COMPACT_ATOMS: atom_id res chain seq x y z
N MET A 1 -2.17 20.28 46.95
CA MET A 1 -3.03 19.19 46.39
C MET A 1 -4.37 19.29 47.11
N ASN A 2 -5.46 19.67 46.39
CA ASN A 2 -6.75 19.95 46.97
C ASN A 2 -7.33 18.69 47.63
N ALA A 3 -8.07 18.88 48.75
CA ALA A 3 -8.68 17.78 49.54
C ALA A 3 -9.52 16.83 48.67
N SER A 4 -10.19 17.35 47.65
CA SER A 4 -10.92 16.57 46.66
C SER A 4 -10.05 15.59 45.84
N VAL A 5 -8.85 15.97 45.45
CA VAL A 5 -7.92 15.06 44.71
C VAL A 5 -7.40 13.92 45.62
N ARG A 6 -7.14 14.21 46.90
CA ARG A 6 -6.74 13.18 47.87
C ARG A 6 -7.85 12.15 48.13
N LEU A 7 -9.09 12.63 48.24
CA LEU A 7 -10.27 11.75 48.38
C LEU A 7 -10.50 10.91 47.13
N SER A 8 -10.35 11.47 45.93
CA SER A 8 -10.50 10.71 44.66
C SER A 8 -9.43 9.61 44.54
N VAL A 9 -8.16 9.89 44.87
CA VAL A 9 -7.08 8.88 44.80
C VAL A 9 -7.26 7.76 45.84
N SER A 10 -7.71 8.08 47.07
CA SER A 10 -7.98 7.08 48.08
C SER A 10 -9.15 6.18 47.70
N SER A 11 -10.17 6.75 47.10
CA SER A 11 -11.35 6.05 46.59
C SER A 11 -11.02 5.12 45.40
N LEU A 12 -10.19 5.56 44.48
CA LEU A 12 -9.69 4.71 43.38
C LEU A 12 -8.92 3.50 43.88
N ARG A 13 -8.08 3.66 44.94
CA ARG A 13 -7.35 2.56 45.56
C ARG A 13 -8.26 1.57 46.26
N ALA A 14 -9.33 2.02 46.92
CA ALA A 14 -10.29 1.15 47.59
C ALA A 14 -11.11 0.29 46.62
N HIS A 15 -11.35 0.78 45.39
CA HIS A 15 -12.20 0.09 44.41
C HIS A 15 -11.44 -0.35 43.15
N LYS A 16 -10.11 -0.56 43.23
CA LYS A 16 -9.21 -0.86 42.11
C LYS A 16 -9.69 -2.02 41.21
N ARG A 17 -10.31 -3.07 41.76
CA ARG A 17 -10.83 -4.21 40.99
C ARG A 17 -11.97 -3.83 40.04
N ARG A 18 -12.78 -2.84 40.40
CA ARG A 18 -13.92 -2.36 39.57
C ARG A 18 -13.48 -1.49 38.42
N PHE A 19 -12.51 -0.61 38.69
CA PHE A 19 -11.97 0.27 37.67
C PHE A 19 -11.02 -0.45 36.72
N ALA A 20 -10.46 -1.62 37.12
CA ALA A 20 -9.54 -2.40 36.28
C ALA A 20 -10.17 -2.82 34.94
N GLY A 21 -11.44 -3.26 34.94
CA GLY A 21 -12.14 -3.64 33.70
C GLY A 21 -12.35 -2.45 32.76
N THR A 22 -12.78 -1.30 33.31
CA THR A 22 -12.95 -0.05 32.54
C THR A 22 -11.60 0.48 32.01
N PHE A 23 -10.59 0.49 32.86
CA PHE A 23 -9.23 0.87 32.49
C PHE A 23 -8.72 0.01 31.34
N LEU A 24 -8.83 -1.31 31.45
CA LEU A 24 -8.39 -2.25 30.41
C LEU A 24 -9.16 -2.05 29.10
N ALA A 25 -10.47 -1.82 29.16
CA ALA A 25 -11.29 -1.59 27.98
C ALA A 25 -10.85 -0.31 27.23
N VAL A 26 -10.53 0.76 27.96
CA VAL A 26 -10.03 2.02 27.36
C VAL A 26 -8.62 1.81 26.78
N VAL A 27 -7.72 1.18 27.53
CA VAL A 27 -6.35 0.85 27.05
C VAL A 27 -6.41 0.05 25.75
N LEU A 28 -7.19 -1.02 25.70
CA LEU A 28 -7.32 -1.86 24.52
C LEU A 28 -7.92 -1.09 23.33
N GLY A 29 -8.93 -0.23 23.57
CA GLY A 29 -9.54 0.57 22.52
C GLY A 29 -8.57 1.59 21.94
N VAL A 30 -7.81 2.29 22.78
CA VAL A 30 -6.81 3.27 22.35
C VAL A 30 -5.62 2.59 21.68
N ALA A 31 -5.09 1.51 22.28
CA ALA A 31 -3.99 0.75 21.71
C ALA A 31 -4.34 0.17 20.33
N PHE A 32 -5.57 -0.34 20.16
CA PHE A 32 -6.04 -0.84 18.88
C PHE A 32 -6.13 0.27 17.83
N LEU A 33 -6.68 1.44 18.20
CA LEU A 33 -6.76 2.59 17.28
C LEU A 33 -5.36 3.09 16.89
N ALA A 34 -4.48 3.30 17.87
CA ALA A 34 -3.12 3.75 17.65
C ALA A 34 -2.34 2.74 16.79
N GLY A 35 -2.44 1.45 17.11
CA GLY A 35 -1.81 0.38 16.33
C GLY A 35 -2.31 0.32 14.89
N THR A 36 -3.60 0.57 14.66
CA THR A 36 -4.19 0.64 13.32
C THR A 36 -3.60 1.79 12.50
N LEU A 37 -3.49 2.98 13.10
CA LEU A 37 -2.93 4.15 12.42
C LEU A 37 -1.44 3.96 12.11
N VAL A 38 -0.66 3.50 13.09
CA VAL A 38 0.77 3.20 12.90
C VAL A 38 0.99 2.12 11.84
N MET A 39 0.16 1.07 11.83
CA MET A 39 0.23 0.02 10.80
C MET A 39 -0.03 0.60 9.41
N GLY A 40 -1.06 1.45 9.27
CA GLY A 40 -1.38 2.11 8.00
C GLY A 40 -0.23 2.96 7.48
N ASP A 41 0.37 3.78 8.34
CA ASP A 41 1.51 4.64 8.00
C ASP A 41 2.76 3.80 7.64
N THR A 42 3.01 2.72 8.39
CA THR A 42 4.14 1.81 8.12
C THR A 42 4.01 1.11 6.77
N LEU A 43 2.81 0.61 6.45
CA LEU A 43 2.54 -0.01 5.16
C LEU A 43 2.72 0.99 4.01
N ARG A 44 2.20 2.21 4.16
CA ARG A 44 2.37 3.27 3.16
C ARG A 44 3.84 3.58 2.93
N ALA A 45 4.62 3.81 4.00
CA ALA A 45 6.05 4.07 3.90
C ALA A 45 6.83 2.91 3.24
N SER A 46 6.41 1.66 3.48
CA SER A 46 7.01 0.48 2.84
C SER A 46 6.73 0.47 1.33
N PHE A 47 5.51 0.79 0.90
CA PHE A 47 5.17 0.92 -0.52
C PHE A 47 5.93 2.08 -1.18
N ASP A 48 6.01 3.25 -0.55
CA ASP A 48 6.76 4.40 -1.05
C ASP A 48 8.23 4.04 -1.29
N THR A 49 8.85 3.34 -0.34
CA THR A 49 10.24 2.88 -0.45
C THR A 49 10.41 1.88 -1.59
N MET A 50 9.51 0.91 -1.69
CA MET A 50 9.57 -0.15 -2.72
C MET A 50 9.40 0.42 -4.13
N PHE A 51 8.41 1.30 -4.34
CA PHE A 51 8.18 1.93 -5.64
C PHE A 51 9.24 2.96 -5.97
N GLY A 52 9.71 3.73 -4.99
CA GLY A 52 10.84 4.65 -5.16
C GLY A 52 12.10 3.93 -5.60
N ASN A 53 12.43 2.79 -5.00
CA ASN A 53 13.58 1.97 -5.38
C ASN A 53 13.40 1.35 -6.78
N ALA A 54 12.19 0.92 -7.12
CA ALA A 54 11.88 0.36 -8.44
C ALA A 54 11.92 1.43 -9.56
N ALA A 55 11.51 2.66 -9.25
CA ALA A 55 11.51 3.79 -10.19
C ALA A 55 12.85 4.52 -10.27
N GLY A 56 13.86 4.16 -9.46
CA GLY A 56 15.07 4.94 -9.21
C GLY A 56 15.93 5.29 -10.45
N GLY A 57 15.72 4.63 -11.58
CA GLY A 57 16.39 4.94 -12.85
C GLY A 57 15.47 5.55 -13.91
N THR A 58 14.18 5.73 -13.62
CA THR A 58 13.22 6.34 -14.55
C THR A 58 13.03 7.79 -14.17
N ASP A 59 13.51 8.70 -15.02
CA ASP A 59 13.42 10.14 -14.78
C ASP A 59 12.16 10.77 -15.37
N ALA A 60 11.62 10.20 -16.45
CA ALA A 60 10.34 10.60 -17.01
C ALA A 60 9.58 9.39 -17.56
N VAL A 61 8.26 9.49 -17.58
CA VAL A 61 7.34 8.50 -18.16
C VAL A 61 6.48 9.20 -19.21
N VAL A 62 6.51 8.70 -20.44
CA VAL A 62 5.66 9.17 -21.54
C VAL A 62 4.50 8.20 -21.70
N ARG A 63 3.27 8.73 -21.65
CA ARG A 63 2.03 7.94 -21.64
C ARG A 63 0.86 8.70 -22.28
N SER A 64 -0.27 8.03 -22.48
CA SER A 64 -1.48 8.75 -22.86
C SER A 64 -1.94 9.70 -21.76
N ALA A 65 -2.31 10.93 -22.12
CA ALA A 65 -2.85 11.92 -21.19
C ALA A 65 -4.26 11.54 -20.70
N ASP A 66 -5.06 10.90 -21.57
CA ASP A 66 -6.42 10.54 -21.28
C ASP A 66 -6.49 9.20 -20.54
N ALA A 67 -7.01 9.23 -19.32
CA ALA A 67 -7.38 8.04 -18.57
C ALA A 67 -8.90 7.83 -18.64
N ILE A 68 -9.34 6.67 -19.08
CA ILE A 68 -10.75 6.27 -19.03
C ILE A 68 -11.02 5.74 -17.62
N THR A 69 -11.72 6.53 -16.81
CA THR A 69 -12.13 6.11 -15.47
C THR A 69 -13.53 5.51 -15.52
N THR A 70 -13.66 4.25 -15.13
CA THR A 70 -14.96 3.58 -14.95
C THR A 70 -15.42 3.78 -13.50
N PRO A 71 -16.70 4.12 -13.23
CA PRO A 71 -17.18 4.22 -11.86
C PRO A 71 -16.97 2.91 -11.09
N GLY A 72 -16.20 2.95 -10.02
CA GLY A 72 -15.85 1.80 -9.18
C GLY A 72 -14.47 1.18 -9.46
N GLU A 73 -13.78 1.60 -10.51
CA GLU A 73 -12.38 1.25 -10.75
C GLU A 73 -11.48 2.41 -10.32
N SER A 74 -10.53 2.11 -9.44
CA SER A 74 -9.56 3.11 -8.95
C SER A 74 -8.48 3.43 -9.98
N GLN A 75 -8.40 2.68 -11.08
CA GLN A 75 -7.46 2.86 -12.17
C GLN A 75 -8.19 3.27 -13.44
N GLY A 76 -7.88 4.47 -13.94
CA GLY A 76 -8.20 4.79 -15.32
C GLY A 76 -7.34 3.94 -16.26
N VAL A 77 -7.98 3.20 -17.15
CA VAL A 77 -7.27 2.53 -18.25
C VAL A 77 -6.81 3.61 -19.23
N ARG A 78 -5.49 3.75 -19.41
CA ARG A 78 -4.94 4.68 -20.39
C ARG A 78 -4.83 4.01 -21.76
N GLN A 79 -5.02 4.79 -22.80
CA GLN A 79 -4.78 4.32 -24.17
C GLN A 79 -3.29 3.97 -24.33
N PRO A 80 -2.95 2.93 -25.08
CA PRO A 80 -1.55 2.63 -25.38
C PRO A 80 -0.92 3.73 -26.24
N VAL A 81 0.40 3.90 -26.10
CA VAL A 81 1.20 4.80 -26.93
C VAL A 81 2.01 4.01 -27.94
N GLY A 82 2.32 4.64 -29.09
CA GLY A 82 3.12 4.00 -30.12
C GLY A 82 4.58 3.82 -29.71
N THR A 83 5.14 2.64 -29.91
CA THR A 83 6.57 2.36 -29.59
C THR A 83 7.54 3.07 -30.56
N ASP A 84 7.06 3.62 -31.68
CA ASP A 84 7.82 4.45 -32.61
C ASP A 84 8.26 5.78 -31.99
N LEU A 85 7.52 6.26 -30.98
CA LEU A 85 7.88 7.44 -30.19
C LEU A 85 9.23 7.30 -29.49
N VAL A 86 9.69 6.08 -29.17
CA VAL A 86 11.00 5.85 -28.57
C VAL A 86 12.10 6.53 -29.37
N ARG A 87 12.10 6.41 -30.72
CA ARG A 87 13.10 7.03 -31.58
C ARG A 87 13.03 8.56 -31.58
N THR A 88 11.85 9.12 -31.38
CA THR A 88 11.67 10.57 -31.28
C THR A 88 12.19 11.08 -29.95
N ILE A 89 11.88 10.36 -28.87
CA ILE A 89 12.31 10.65 -27.51
C ILE A 89 13.84 10.56 -27.38
N GLU A 90 14.48 9.53 -27.91
CA GLU A 90 15.94 9.35 -27.87
C GLU A 90 16.73 10.46 -28.56
N ARG A 91 16.09 11.22 -29.48
CA ARG A 91 16.72 12.37 -30.14
C ARG A 91 16.65 13.66 -29.34
N VAL A 92 15.86 13.68 -28.26
CA VAL A 92 15.72 14.87 -27.42
C VAL A 92 17.03 15.09 -26.62
N PRO A 93 17.61 16.30 -26.67
CA PRO A 93 18.81 16.58 -25.89
C PRO A 93 18.59 16.36 -24.39
N GLY A 94 19.46 15.58 -23.78
CA GLY A 94 19.35 15.24 -22.36
C GLY A 94 18.67 13.89 -22.07
N VAL A 95 18.22 13.17 -23.08
CA VAL A 95 17.79 11.76 -22.95
C VAL A 95 19.01 10.87 -23.05
N ALA A 96 19.21 9.99 -22.08
CA ALA A 96 20.26 8.96 -22.09
C ALA A 96 19.74 7.62 -22.63
N ALA A 97 18.51 7.25 -22.32
CA ALA A 97 17.87 6.04 -22.81
C ALA A 97 16.34 6.18 -22.78
N ALA A 98 15.66 5.46 -23.67
CA ALA A 98 14.21 5.31 -23.63
C ALA A 98 13.83 3.86 -23.95
N ALA A 99 12.85 3.31 -23.25
CA ALA A 99 12.39 1.95 -23.44
C ALA A 99 10.86 1.86 -23.32
N PRO A 100 10.18 1.13 -24.21
CA PRO A 100 8.75 0.89 -24.08
C PRO A 100 8.49 -0.04 -22.91
N SER A 101 7.45 0.25 -22.14
CA SER A 101 6.92 -0.63 -21.09
C SER A 101 5.62 -1.25 -21.60
N ILE A 102 5.70 -2.53 -21.92
CA ILE A 102 4.57 -3.32 -22.39
C ILE A 102 4.15 -4.22 -21.24
N GLN A 103 2.91 -4.09 -20.78
CA GLN A 103 2.38 -4.86 -19.68
C GLN A 103 0.97 -5.34 -20.01
N GLY A 104 0.64 -6.51 -19.49
CA GLY A 104 -0.68 -7.10 -19.62
C GLY A 104 -0.91 -8.17 -18.55
N ALA A 105 -2.13 -8.73 -18.55
CA ALA A 105 -2.44 -9.85 -17.69
C ALA A 105 -1.67 -11.10 -18.14
N GLY A 106 -1.01 -11.76 -17.20
CA GLY A 106 -0.30 -13.00 -17.47
C GLY A 106 -0.15 -13.82 -16.20
N GLN A 107 -0.68 -15.07 -16.23
CA GLN A 107 -0.69 -15.96 -15.08
C GLN A 107 0.11 -17.23 -15.37
N LEU A 108 1.17 -17.45 -14.61
CA LEU A 108 1.94 -18.70 -14.73
C LEU A 108 1.20 -19.89 -14.10
N VAL A 109 1.41 -21.04 -14.65
CA VAL A 109 1.01 -22.32 -14.06
C VAL A 109 2.19 -22.91 -13.28
N GLY A 110 1.97 -23.30 -12.04
CA GLY A 110 2.99 -23.94 -11.21
C GLY A 110 3.33 -25.37 -11.64
N ALA A 111 4.36 -25.94 -11.03
CA ALA A 111 4.77 -27.32 -11.25
C ALA A 111 3.68 -28.35 -10.90
N ASN A 112 2.77 -27.98 -10.01
CA ASN A 112 1.58 -28.78 -9.64
C ASN A 112 0.44 -28.70 -10.65
N GLY A 113 0.57 -27.94 -11.75
CA GLY A 113 -0.46 -27.73 -12.75
C GLY A 113 -1.52 -26.68 -12.37
N GLU A 114 -1.41 -26.03 -11.20
CA GLU A 114 -2.33 -25.00 -10.76
C GLU A 114 -1.86 -23.59 -11.13
N PRO A 115 -2.78 -22.65 -11.42
CA PRO A 115 -2.42 -21.26 -11.67
C PRO A 115 -1.85 -20.59 -10.42
N ILE A 116 -0.75 -19.83 -10.58
CA ILE A 116 -0.11 -19.09 -9.49
C ILE A 116 -0.78 -17.71 -9.37
N GLY A 117 -1.31 -17.39 -8.17
CA GLY A 117 -2.00 -16.10 -7.93
C GLY A 117 -3.41 -16.03 -8.53
N GLY A 118 -3.97 -14.82 -8.66
CA GLY A 118 -5.29 -14.60 -9.26
C GLY A 118 -6.46 -14.56 -8.28
N GLN A 119 -6.21 -14.72 -6.97
CA GLN A 119 -7.19 -14.49 -5.91
C GLN A 119 -6.76 -13.28 -5.07
N GLY A 120 -6.91 -12.08 -5.64
CA GLY A 120 -6.53 -10.82 -4.98
C GLY A 120 -5.55 -10.01 -5.84
N PRO A 121 -4.24 -9.97 -5.49
CA PRO A 121 -3.25 -9.20 -6.25
C PRO A 121 -3.13 -9.60 -7.71
N PRO A 122 -2.84 -8.65 -8.62
CA PRO A 122 -2.80 -8.91 -10.04
C PRO A 122 -1.67 -9.88 -10.42
N THR A 123 -1.90 -10.62 -11.52
CA THR A 123 -0.89 -11.42 -12.20
C THR A 123 -0.46 -10.69 -13.46
N LEU A 124 0.78 -10.26 -13.53
CA LEU A 124 1.30 -9.42 -14.58
C LEU A 124 2.32 -10.15 -15.45
N ALA A 125 2.30 -9.84 -16.71
CA ALA A 125 3.37 -10.16 -17.64
C ALA A 125 3.81 -8.88 -18.38
N GLY A 126 5.08 -8.80 -18.79
CA GLY A 126 5.59 -7.63 -19.50
C GLY A 126 6.88 -7.92 -20.26
N ASN A 127 7.34 -6.93 -20.99
CA ASN A 127 8.65 -7.04 -21.60
C ASN A 127 9.76 -6.82 -20.56
N TRP A 128 10.84 -7.58 -20.71
CA TRP A 128 12.08 -7.32 -19.99
C TRP A 128 12.80 -6.14 -20.62
N ILE A 129 12.90 -5.02 -19.89
CA ILE A 129 13.66 -3.86 -20.34
C ILE A 129 15.14 -4.16 -20.21
N THR A 130 15.90 -3.97 -21.30
CA THR A 130 17.32 -4.35 -21.36
C THR A 130 18.23 -3.36 -20.62
N ASP A 131 17.85 -2.06 -20.59
CA ASP A 131 18.57 -1.07 -19.79
C ASP A 131 18.34 -1.35 -18.31
N PRO A 132 19.37 -1.69 -17.53
CA PRO A 132 19.21 -2.07 -16.14
C PRO A 132 18.74 -0.93 -15.26
N GLU A 133 18.98 0.33 -15.64
CA GLU A 133 18.51 1.49 -14.86
C GLU A 133 17.02 1.75 -15.08
N LEU A 134 16.51 1.48 -16.29
CA LEU A 134 15.08 1.63 -16.62
C LEU A 134 14.24 0.40 -16.21
N ASN A 135 14.87 -0.74 -15.94
CA ASN A 135 14.15 -1.94 -15.55
C ASN A 135 13.85 -1.92 -14.04
N PRO A 136 12.59 -1.89 -13.60
CA PRO A 136 12.25 -1.96 -12.17
C PRO A 136 12.59 -3.30 -11.54
N TYR A 137 12.81 -4.33 -12.36
CA TYR A 137 13.20 -5.65 -11.91
C TYR A 137 14.70 -5.84 -12.03
N ARG A 138 15.32 -6.41 -11.00
CA ARG A 138 16.75 -6.77 -11.00
C ARG A 138 16.90 -8.27 -11.12
N LEU A 139 17.69 -8.69 -12.08
CA LEU A 139 18.01 -10.12 -12.24
C LEU A 139 18.83 -10.59 -11.03
N ALA A 140 18.30 -11.58 -10.31
CA ALA A 140 18.95 -12.17 -9.15
C ALA A 140 19.70 -13.44 -9.49
N GLU A 141 19.15 -14.27 -10.40
CA GLU A 141 19.72 -15.55 -10.81
C GLU A 141 19.41 -15.81 -12.28
N GLY A 142 20.28 -16.57 -12.97
CA GLY A 142 20.11 -16.90 -14.37
C GLY A 142 20.47 -15.77 -15.31
N HIS A 143 19.70 -15.59 -16.38
CA HIS A 143 19.92 -14.56 -17.39
C HIS A 143 18.60 -13.95 -17.88
N ALA A 144 18.69 -12.77 -18.49
CA ALA A 144 17.56 -12.12 -19.16
C ALA A 144 17.05 -12.93 -20.34
N PRO A 145 15.75 -12.84 -20.70
CA PRO A 145 15.19 -13.55 -21.85
C PRO A 145 15.82 -13.04 -23.15
N GLN A 146 16.35 -13.95 -23.97
CA GLN A 146 17.04 -13.65 -25.22
C GLN A 146 16.30 -14.19 -26.44
N LYS A 147 15.51 -15.25 -26.25
CA LYS A 147 14.78 -15.94 -27.32
C LYS A 147 13.28 -15.98 -27.00
N SER A 148 12.49 -16.13 -28.04
CA SER A 148 11.03 -16.34 -27.88
C SER A 148 10.76 -17.55 -27.00
N GLY A 149 9.83 -17.39 -26.06
CA GLY A 149 9.47 -18.40 -25.08
C GLY A 149 10.36 -18.42 -23.83
N GLU A 150 11.43 -17.65 -23.75
CA GLU A 150 12.21 -17.47 -22.52
C GLU A 150 11.57 -16.42 -21.61
N VAL A 151 11.51 -16.70 -20.30
CA VAL A 151 10.95 -15.76 -19.32
C VAL A 151 11.80 -15.65 -18.06
N VAL A 152 11.79 -14.47 -17.48
CA VAL A 152 12.26 -14.21 -16.12
C VAL A 152 11.03 -14.07 -15.22
N VAL A 153 11.07 -14.69 -14.05
CA VAL A 153 9.95 -14.70 -13.10
C VAL A 153 10.42 -14.06 -11.79
N ASN A 154 9.57 -13.31 -11.09
CA ASN A 154 9.95 -12.85 -9.77
C ASN A 154 10.07 -14.02 -8.79
N ARG A 155 11.09 -13.98 -7.92
CA ARG A 155 11.50 -15.08 -7.04
C ARG A 155 10.33 -15.63 -6.22
N GLY A 156 9.54 -14.77 -5.59
CA GLY A 156 8.37 -15.19 -4.81
C GLY A 156 7.29 -15.91 -5.63
N THR A 157 7.17 -15.63 -6.93
CA THR A 157 6.27 -16.39 -7.83
C THR A 157 6.86 -17.78 -8.14
N ALA A 158 8.15 -17.85 -8.40
CA ALA A 158 8.84 -19.11 -8.65
C ALA A 158 8.74 -20.06 -7.45
N GLU A 159 8.99 -19.55 -6.24
CA GLU A 159 8.83 -20.30 -4.98
C GLU A 159 7.41 -20.84 -4.80
N LYS A 160 6.39 -19.97 -4.95
CA LYS A 160 4.98 -20.37 -4.81
C LYS A 160 4.57 -21.44 -5.81
N GLY A 161 5.10 -21.36 -7.04
CA GLY A 161 4.79 -22.29 -8.11
C GLY A 161 5.66 -23.53 -8.13
N GLY A 162 6.68 -23.63 -7.27
CA GLY A 162 7.67 -24.69 -7.32
C GLY A 162 8.44 -24.73 -8.65
N LEU A 163 8.71 -23.57 -9.24
CA LEU A 163 9.38 -23.41 -10.53
C LEU A 163 10.87 -23.06 -10.32
N ALA A 164 11.74 -23.73 -11.05
CA ALA A 164 13.18 -23.49 -11.09
C ALA A 164 13.65 -23.01 -12.48
N ILE A 165 14.86 -22.46 -12.52
CA ILE A 165 15.51 -22.13 -13.80
C ILE A 165 15.69 -23.42 -14.62
N GLY A 166 15.25 -23.37 -15.87
CA GLY A 166 15.22 -24.51 -16.79
C GLY A 166 13.86 -25.17 -16.93
N ASP A 167 12.93 -24.91 -16.01
CA ASP A 167 11.59 -25.49 -16.08
C ASP A 167 10.78 -24.86 -17.20
N THR A 168 9.97 -25.71 -17.85
CA THR A 168 9.02 -25.28 -18.86
C THR A 168 7.61 -25.34 -18.28
N THR A 169 6.89 -24.23 -18.40
CA THR A 169 5.51 -24.11 -17.91
C THR A 169 4.62 -23.38 -18.92
N THR A 170 3.36 -23.13 -18.57
CA THR A 170 2.42 -22.38 -19.38
C THR A 170 2.19 -21.01 -18.75
N LEU A 171 2.35 -19.96 -19.54
CA LEU A 171 1.88 -18.61 -19.22
C LEU A 171 0.49 -18.44 -19.84
N ARG A 172 -0.50 -18.21 -18.99
CA ARG A 172 -1.88 -17.93 -19.40
C ARG A 172 -2.00 -16.45 -19.72
N THR A 173 -2.03 -16.14 -20.99
CA THR A 173 -2.41 -14.88 -21.61
C THR A 173 -3.72 -15.12 -22.35
N PRO A 174 -4.33 -14.16 -23.06
CA PRO A 174 -5.48 -14.45 -23.91
C PRO A 174 -5.27 -15.70 -24.78
N ASP A 175 -4.06 -15.86 -25.34
CA ASP A 175 -3.61 -17.09 -26.01
C ASP A 175 -2.51 -17.75 -25.16
N PRO A 176 -2.78 -18.86 -24.46
CA PRO A 176 -1.79 -19.52 -23.60
C PRO A 176 -0.51 -19.91 -24.35
N VAL A 177 0.62 -19.57 -23.77
CA VAL A 177 1.94 -19.80 -24.40
C VAL A 177 2.85 -20.64 -23.49
N ARG A 178 3.59 -21.56 -24.12
CA ARG A 178 4.60 -22.34 -23.43
C ARG A 178 5.87 -21.52 -23.25
N VAL A 179 6.38 -21.46 -22.03
CA VAL A 179 7.53 -20.64 -21.67
C VAL A 179 8.54 -21.42 -20.83
N THR A 180 9.80 -21.07 -20.94
CA THR A 180 10.90 -21.64 -20.14
C THR A 180 11.44 -20.57 -19.20
N VAL A 181 11.53 -20.88 -17.91
CA VAL A 181 12.11 -19.98 -16.90
C VAL A 181 13.63 -19.98 -17.08
N VAL A 182 14.20 -18.82 -17.44
CA VAL A 182 15.65 -18.66 -17.66
C VAL A 182 16.32 -17.79 -16.60
N GLY A 183 15.52 -17.13 -15.77
CA GLY A 183 16.05 -16.31 -14.69
C GLY A 183 15.00 -15.99 -13.63
N LEU A 184 15.51 -15.61 -12.46
CA LEU A 184 14.72 -15.13 -11.33
C LEU A 184 15.06 -13.67 -11.06
N ALA A 185 14.05 -12.86 -10.76
CA ALA A 185 14.21 -11.43 -10.52
C ALA A 185 13.63 -10.99 -9.18
N THR A 186 14.12 -9.86 -8.69
CA THR A 186 13.59 -9.11 -7.56
C THR A 186 12.96 -7.81 -8.05
N PHE A 187 12.07 -7.22 -7.24
CA PHE A 187 11.46 -5.92 -7.49
C PHE A 187 11.78 -4.99 -6.31
N GLY A 188 12.40 -3.84 -6.59
CA GLY A 188 12.80 -2.90 -5.53
C GLY A 188 13.74 -3.47 -4.46
N GLY A 189 14.42 -4.61 -4.75
CA GLY A 189 15.27 -5.34 -3.81
C GLY A 189 14.58 -6.50 -3.07
N GLU A 190 13.27 -6.62 -3.20
CA GLU A 190 12.45 -7.66 -2.56
C GLU A 190 12.13 -8.80 -3.55
N ASP A 191 11.79 -9.98 -3.04
CA ASP A 191 11.48 -11.18 -3.85
C ASP A 191 10.23 -11.04 -4.73
N GLY A 192 9.48 -9.95 -4.56
CA GLY A 192 8.34 -9.57 -5.38
C GLY A 192 7.55 -8.45 -4.73
N MET A 193 6.62 -7.87 -5.48
CA MET A 193 5.72 -6.82 -5.01
C MET A 193 4.56 -7.46 -4.23
N ALA A 194 4.76 -7.73 -2.94
CA ALA A 194 3.80 -8.44 -2.08
C ALA A 194 3.39 -9.79 -2.68
N GLN A 195 2.12 -9.95 -3.08
CA GLN A 195 1.64 -11.17 -3.72
C GLN A 195 1.44 -11.05 -5.24
N VAL A 196 1.86 -9.93 -5.83
CA VAL A 196 1.81 -9.70 -7.28
C VAL A 196 2.79 -10.66 -7.96
N THR A 197 2.33 -11.36 -8.98
CA THR A 197 3.20 -12.19 -9.81
C THR A 197 3.64 -11.39 -11.03
N TYR A 198 4.91 -11.55 -11.43
CA TYR A 198 5.44 -10.94 -12.63
C TYR A 198 6.22 -11.92 -13.47
N THR A 199 5.98 -11.85 -14.78
CA THR A 199 6.70 -12.64 -15.79
C THR A 199 7.25 -11.70 -16.86
N GLY A 200 8.56 -11.55 -16.92
CA GLY A 200 9.26 -10.75 -17.93
C GLY A 200 9.65 -11.62 -19.12
N MET A 201 9.30 -11.18 -20.33
CA MET A 201 9.60 -11.88 -21.58
C MET A 201 10.37 -10.98 -22.56
N THR A 202 10.75 -11.51 -23.72
CA THR A 202 11.31 -10.66 -24.78
C THR A 202 10.31 -9.58 -25.21
N ARG A 203 10.80 -8.45 -25.69
CA ARG A 203 9.93 -7.39 -26.23
C ARG A 203 9.01 -7.93 -27.33
N ALA A 204 9.55 -8.74 -28.23
CA ALA A 204 8.77 -9.30 -29.33
C ALA A 204 7.63 -10.20 -28.87
N ASP A 205 7.88 -11.01 -27.82
CA ASP A 205 6.82 -11.85 -27.23
C ASP A 205 5.78 -11.01 -26.48
N ALA A 206 6.21 -9.96 -25.75
CA ALA A 206 5.29 -9.06 -25.07
C ALA A 206 4.38 -8.32 -26.08
N GLU A 207 4.93 -7.81 -27.17
CA GLU A 207 4.16 -7.22 -28.25
C GLU A 207 3.17 -8.21 -28.89
N LYS A 208 3.56 -9.47 -29.00
CA LYS A 208 2.73 -10.50 -29.62
C LYS A 208 1.59 -10.98 -28.73
N TYR A 209 1.86 -11.17 -27.44
CA TYR A 209 0.92 -11.85 -26.52
C TYR A 209 0.17 -10.93 -25.59
N LEU A 210 0.66 -9.68 -25.36
CA LEU A 210 0.10 -8.80 -24.35
C LEU A 210 -0.53 -7.52 -24.93
N THR A 211 -0.27 -7.16 -26.19
CA THR A 211 -0.85 -5.97 -26.79
C THR A 211 -1.97 -6.32 -27.78
N ALA A 212 -2.92 -5.43 -27.93
CA ALA A 212 -4.00 -5.60 -28.91
C ALA A 212 -3.48 -5.40 -30.35
N ARG A 213 -2.45 -4.57 -30.51
CA ARG A 213 -1.82 -4.28 -31.81
C ARG A 213 -0.30 -4.22 -31.66
N PRO A 214 0.46 -4.75 -32.63
CA PRO A 214 1.91 -4.62 -32.64
C PRO A 214 2.33 -3.12 -32.62
N GLY A 215 3.41 -2.84 -31.90
CA GLY A 215 3.92 -1.46 -31.81
C GLY A 215 3.22 -0.58 -30.78
N GLU A 216 2.38 -1.14 -29.90
CA GLU A 216 1.77 -0.45 -28.77
C GLU A 216 2.50 -0.76 -27.47
N ALA A 217 2.55 0.22 -26.56
CA ALA A 217 3.09 0.08 -25.21
C ALA A 217 2.17 0.84 -24.22
N ALA A 218 2.14 0.40 -22.98
CA ALA A 218 1.40 1.11 -21.92
C ALA A 218 2.02 2.49 -21.64
N SER A 219 3.36 2.58 -21.71
CA SER A 219 4.14 3.81 -21.53
C SER A 219 5.54 3.65 -22.12
N ILE A 220 6.29 4.75 -22.18
CA ILE A 220 7.72 4.75 -22.50
C ILE A 220 8.45 5.32 -21.29
N GLN A 221 9.36 4.54 -20.74
CA GLN A 221 10.22 4.98 -19.65
C GLN A 221 11.45 5.65 -20.21
N VAL A 222 11.85 6.77 -19.62
CA VAL A 222 12.93 7.62 -20.11
C VAL A 222 13.91 7.90 -18.98
N ARG A 223 15.20 7.74 -19.27
CA ARG A 223 16.30 8.09 -18.37
C ARG A 223 16.99 9.36 -18.85
N ALA A 224 17.24 10.27 -17.90
CA ALA A 224 17.97 11.51 -18.15
C ALA A 224 19.48 11.25 -18.33
N GLY A 225 20.10 12.09 -19.11
CA GLY A 225 21.54 12.20 -19.16
C GLY A 225 22.10 12.92 -17.93
N PRO A 226 23.43 12.82 -17.70
CA PRO A 226 24.06 13.44 -16.53
C PRO A 226 23.75 14.95 -16.43
N GLY A 227 23.33 15.39 -15.27
CA GLY A 227 23.06 16.79 -14.96
C GLY A 227 21.70 17.32 -15.43
N VAL A 228 20.84 16.51 -16.00
CA VAL A 228 19.48 16.88 -16.40
C VAL A 228 18.49 16.42 -15.31
N GLY A 229 17.73 17.37 -14.75
CA GLY A 229 16.70 17.06 -13.76
C GLY A 229 15.43 16.49 -14.41
N GLN A 230 14.62 15.79 -13.62
CA GLN A 230 13.38 15.14 -14.10
C GLN A 230 12.40 16.15 -14.73
N GLN A 231 12.17 17.29 -14.07
CA GLN A 231 11.28 18.32 -14.60
C GLN A 231 11.82 18.94 -15.91
N GLU A 232 13.10 19.21 -15.95
CA GLU A 232 13.75 19.72 -17.17
C GLU A 232 13.63 18.73 -18.34
N LEU A 233 13.75 17.43 -18.05
CA LEU A 233 13.55 16.39 -19.05
C LEU A 233 12.11 16.40 -19.58
N VAL A 234 11.11 16.48 -18.70
CA VAL A 234 9.69 16.57 -19.04
C VAL A 234 9.42 17.80 -19.92
N ASP A 235 9.97 18.96 -19.54
CA ASP A 235 9.82 20.22 -20.32
C ASP A 235 10.41 20.10 -21.73
N ARG A 236 11.50 19.35 -21.89
CA ARG A 236 12.12 19.09 -23.20
C ARG A 236 11.36 18.06 -24.04
N LEU A 237 10.72 17.07 -23.39
CA LEU A 237 9.94 16.03 -24.06
C LEU A 237 8.59 16.56 -24.55
N THR A 238 7.91 17.38 -23.76
CA THR A 238 6.54 17.84 -24.03
C THR A 238 6.33 18.42 -25.45
N PRO A 239 7.22 19.26 -26.00
CA PRO A 239 7.01 19.84 -27.32
C PRO A 239 7.09 18.83 -28.48
N VAL A 240 7.73 17.70 -28.32
CA VAL A 240 7.93 16.69 -29.36
C VAL A 240 6.89 15.57 -29.32
N LEU A 241 6.05 15.56 -28.30
CA LEU A 241 5.00 14.55 -28.14
C LEU A 241 3.76 14.89 -28.97
N PRO A 242 3.07 13.89 -29.53
CA PRO A 242 1.82 14.09 -30.24
C PRO A 242 0.69 14.49 -29.27
N LYS A 243 -0.39 15.06 -29.81
CA LYS A 243 -1.59 15.38 -29.03
C LYS A 243 -2.15 14.12 -28.35
N GLY A 244 -2.56 14.26 -27.09
CA GLY A 244 -3.08 13.14 -26.28
C GLY A 244 -2.00 12.27 -25.63
N VAL A 245 -0.71 12.65 -25.76
CA VAL A 245 0.40 12.02 -25.05
C VAL A 245 1.06 13.05 -24.15
N GLU A 246 1.35 12.68 -22.92
CA GLU A 246 2.00 13.51 -21.91
C GLU A 246 3.31 12.89 -21.43
N ALA A 247 4.19 13.72 -20.92
CA ALA A 247 5.34 13.31 -20.13
C ALA A 247 5.14 13.76 -18.70
N ILE A 248 5.39 12.86 -17.75
CA ILE A 248 5.42 13.16 -16.32
C ILE A 248 6.77 12.76 -15.74
N THR A 249 7.13 13.29 -14.59
CA THR A 249 8.36 12.90 -13.91
C THR A 249 8.27 11.44 -13.39
N GLY A 250 9.42 10.78 -13.26
CA GLY A 250 9.49 9.46 -12.64
C GLY A 250 8.96 9.48 -11.21
N GLN A 251 9.20 10.58 -10.49
CA GLN A 251 8.69 10.77 -9.12
C GLN A 251 7.16 10.88 -9.08
N GLU A 252 6.54 11.62 -9.99
CA GLU A 252 5.07 11.69 -10.10
C GLU A 252 4.49 10.33 -10.44
N SER A 253 5.10 9.59 -11.39
CA SER A 253 4.66 8.23 -11.73
C SER A 253 4.75 7.27 -10.56
N ALA A 254 5.83 7.34 -9.78
CA ALA A 254 5.98 6.52 -8.57
C ALA A 254 4.93 6.87 -7.50
N ALA A 255 4.66 8.16 -7.29
CA ALA A 255 3.65 8.63 -6.35
C ALA A 255 2.24 8.17 -6.78
N GLU A 256 1.88 8.29 -8.07
CA GLU A 256 0.60 7.79 -8.59
C GLU A 256 0.45 6.27 -8.37
N ASN A 257 1.50 5.49 -8.60
CA ASN A 257 1.48 4.05 -8.38
C ASN A 257 1.30 3.70 -6.89
N THR A 258 1.98 4.43 -6.00
CA THR A 258 1.81 4.27 -4.54
C THR A 258 0.40 4.64 -4.10
N ASP A 259 -0.12 5.78 -4.55
CA ASP A 259 -1.47 6.23 -4.20
C ASP A 259 -2.54 5.27 -4.71
N MET A 260 -2.35 4.69 -5.87
CA MET A 260 -3.24 3.70 -6.45
C MET A 260 -3.35 2.44 -5.58
N ILE A 261 -2.22 1.85 -5.20
CA ILE A 261 -2.20 0.65 -4.35
C ILE A 261 -2.65 0.99 -2.94
N SER A 262 -2.20 2.13 -2.40
CA SER A 262 -2.60 2.62 -1.08
C SER A 262 -4.10 2.86 -0.99
N SER A 263 -4.72 3.49 -1.99
CA SER A 263 -6.15 3.80 -1.98
C SER A 263 -7.01 2.53 -2.04
N GLN A 264 -6.59 1.52 -2.78
CA GLN A 264 -7.36 0.30 -2.95
C GLN A 264 -7.26 -0.65 -1.75
N PHE A 265 -6.04 -0.91 -1.29
CA PHE A 265 -5.79 -1.85 -0.19
C PHE A 265 -5.94 -1.21 1.18
N LEU A 266 -5.27 -0.06 1.40
CA LEU A 266 -5.27 0.60 2.71
C LEU A 266 -6.63 1.20 3.06
N THR A 267 -7.40 1.71 2.10
CA THR A 267 -8.73 2.26 2.37
C THR A 267 -9.67 1.18 2.87
N LEU A 268 -9.71 0.02 2.22
CA LEU A 268 -10.54 -1.10 2.64
C LEU A 268 -10.11 -1.63 4.01
N PHE A 269 -8.81 -1.83 4.19
CA PHE A 269 -8.24 -2.32 5.44
C PHE A 269 -8.42 -1.34 6.60
N THR A 270 -8.11 -0.06 6.37
CA THR A 270 -8.27 1.01 7.38
C THR A 270 -9.73 1.24 7.73
N THR A 271 -10.64 1.22 6.74
CA THR A 271 -12.08 1.33 7.00
C THR A 271 -12.58 0.19 7.88
N PHE A 272 -12.18 -1.04 7.57
CA PHE A 272 -12.53 -2.21 8.37
C PHE A 272 -12.01 -2.07 9.82
N LEU A 273 -10.76 -1.68 9.99
CA LEU A 273 -10.17 -1.47 11.31
C LEU A 273 -10.79 -0.29 12.06
N LEU A 274 -11.16 0.81 11.38
CA LEU A 274 -11.85 1.93 12.00
C LEU A 274 -13.26 1.57 12.47
N VAL A 275 -13.99 0.76 11.70
CA VAL A 275 -15.30 0.23 12.13
C VAL A 275 -15.13 -0.63 13.37
N PHE A 276 -14.15 -1.52 13.40
CA PHE A 276 -13.84 -2.32 14.60
C PHE A 276 -13.44 -1.45 15.79
N SER A 277 -12.61 -0.45 15.57
CA SER A 277 -12.23 0.53 16.60
C SER A 277 -13.43 1.30 17.13
N GLY A 278 -14.35 1.71 16.24
CA GLY A 278 -15.62 2.36 16.62
C GLY A 278 -16.48 1.47 17.51
N ILE A 279 -16.60 0.19 17.16
CA ILE A 279 -17.31 -0.80 17.98
C ILE A 279 -16.63 -0.98 19.35
N ALA A 280 -15.29 -1.10 19.35
CA ALA A 280 -14.53 -1.24 20.61
C ALA A 280 -14.71 -0.03 21.53
N LEU A 281 -14.67 1.21 20.96
CA LEU A 281 -14.92 2.44 21.71
C LEU A 281 -16.36 2.51 22.24
N LEU A 282 -17.32 2.05 21.45
CA LEU A 282 -18.73 1.99 21.87
C LEU A 282 -18.90 1.03 23.05
N VAL A 283 -18.32 -0.17 22.97
CA VAL A 283 -18.32 -1.15 24.06
C VAL A 283 -17.61 -0.59 25.30
N ALA A 284 -16.46 0.08 25.12
CA ALA A 284 -15.76 0.74 26.21
C ALA A 284 -16.63 1.82 26.88
N THR A 285 -17.35 2.63 26.10
CA THR A 285 -18.26 3.68 26.58
C THR A 285 -19.38 3.07 27.42
N PHE A 286 -20.01 1.99 26.95
CA PHE A 286 -21.03 1.29 27.71
C PHE A 286 -20.47 0.68 29.01
N SER A 287 -19.28 0.09 28.96
CA SER A 287 -18.59 -0.45 30.13
C SER A 287 -18.31 0.64 31.18
N ILE A 288 -17.81 1.81 30.71
CA ILE A 288 -17.58 2.97 31.56
C ILE A 288 -18.90 3.43 32.20
N HIS A 289 -19.92 3.66 31.38
CA HIS A 289 -21.24 4.11 31.86
C HIS A 289 -21.80 3.15 32.92
N ASN A 290 -21.81 1.87 32.64
CA ASN A 290 -22.34 0.84 33.54
C ASN A 290 -21.56 0.79 34.88
N THR A 291 -20.21 0.84 34.80
CA THR A 291 -19.36 0.85 35.99
C THR A 291 -19.63 2.08 36.87
N PHE A 292 -19.69 3.27 36.26
CA PHE A 292 -19.95 4.51 36.99
C PHE A 292 -21.38 4.58 37.53
N ALA A 293 -22.39 4.10 36.81
CA ALA A 293 -23.76 4.03 37.28
C ALA A 293 -23.86 3.17 38.57
N ILE A 294 -23.19 2.02 38.59
CA ILE A 294 -23.14 1.15 39.77
C ILE A 294 -22.40 1.83 40.93
N VAL A 295 -21.25 2.48 40.66
CA VAL A 295 -20.44 3.17 41.69
C VAL A 295 -21.27 4.33 42.31
N VAL A 296 -21.93 5.13 41.47
CA VAL A 296 -22.77 6.25 41.93
C VAL A 296 -23.96 5.74 42.78
N ALA A 297 -24.63 4.67 42.32
CA ALA A 297 -25.77 4.08 43.07
C ALA A 297 -25.32 3.56 44.45
N GLN A 298 -24.15 2.89 44.55
CA GLN A 298 -23.63 2.37 45.82
C GLN A 298 -23.18 3.47 46.79
N ARG A 299 -22.70 4.61 46.26
CA ARG A 299 -22.29 5.78 47.08
C ARG A 299 -23.42 6.75 47.43
N THR A 300 -24.67 6.38 47.17
CA THR A 300 -25.81 7.26 47.47
C THR A 300 -25.84 7.63 48.93
N ARG A 301 -25.56 6.72 49.87
CA ARG A 301 -25.47 6.97 51.31
C ARG A 301 -24.32 7.92 51.69
N GLU A 302 -23.13 7.68 51.15
CA GLU A 302 -21.95 8.54 51.37
C GLU A 302 -22.17 9.95 50.82
N ASN A 303 -22.74 10.04 49.64
CA ASN A 303 -23.10 11.32 49.01
C ASN A 303 -24.20 12.06 49.82
N ALA A 304 -25.15 11.35 50.38
CA ALA A 304 -26.15 11.91 51.27
C ALA A 304 -25.55 12.45 52.60
N LEU A 305 -24.61 11.72 53.20
CA LEU A 305 -23.86 12.17 54.38
C LEU A 305 -23.01 13.43 54.07
N LEU A 306 -22.29 13.43 52.95
CA LEU A 306 -21.50 14.63 52.54
C LEU A 306 -22.39 15.85 52.34
N ARG A 307 -23.59 15.67 51.80
CA ARG A 307 -24.57 16.76 51.62
C ARG A 307 -25.18 17.19 52.97
N ALA A 308 -25.41 16.30 53.91
CA ALA A 308 -25.84 16.64 55.24
C ALA A 308 -24.79 17.44 56.01
N LEU A 309 -23.50 17.24 55.69
CA LEU A 309 -22.37 18.02 56.21
C LEU A 309 -22.11 19.32 55.46
N GLY A 310 -22.98 19.69 54.45
CA GLY A 310 -22.91 20.98 53.76
C GLY A 310 -22.28 20.95 52.37
N ALA A 311 -21.95 19.79 51.84
CA ALA A 311 -21.42 19.68 50.45
C ALA A 311 -22.51 19.98 49.42
N SER A 312 -22.21 20.83 48.43
CA SER A 312 -23.12 21.14 47.33
C SER A 312 -23.21 19.99 46.31
N ARG A 313 -24.35 19.90 45.59
CA ARG A 313 -24.51 18.96 44.49
C ARG A 313 -23.38 19.04 43.48
N ARG A 314 -22.95 20.27 43.13
CA ARG A 314 -21.83 20.52 42.19
C ARG A 314 -20.51 19.94 42.66
N GLN A 315 -20.22 20.02 43.96
CA GLN A 315 -18.97 19.46 44.53
C GLN A 315 -18.96 17.93 44.45
N VAL A 316 -20.09 17.28 44.76
CA VAL A 316 -20.21 15.80 44.68
C VAL A 316 -20.08 15.32 43.23
N THR A 317 -20.76 15.99 42.30
CA THR A 317 -20.67 15.64 40.85
C THR A 317 -19.25 15.88 40.31
N ALA A 318 -18.63 17.01 40.67
CA ALA A 318 -17.27 17.32 40.25
C ALA A 318 -16.24 16.34 40.77
N ALA A 319 -16.39 15.81 41.99
CA ALA A 319 -15.53 14.76 42.51
C ALA A 319 -15.64 13.44 41.69
N THR A 320 -16.85 13.03 41.35
CA THR A 320 -17.08 11.83 40.53
C THR A 320 -16.54 12.01 39.09
N LEU A 321 -16.72 13.18 38.50
CA LEU A 321 -16.16 13.47 37.17
C LEU A 321 -14.62 13.51 37.19
N ALA A 322 -14.04 14.05 38.26
CA ALA A 322 -12.56 14.02 38.42
C ALA A 322 -12.01 12.59 38.54
N GLU A 323 -12.71 11.70 39.24
CA GLU A 323 -12.34 10.27 39.28
C GLU A 323 -12.40 9.63 37.89
N ALA A 324 -13.48 9.91 37.13
CA ALA A 324 -13.62 9.41 35.76
C ALA A 324 -12.52 9.96 34.84
N ALA A 325 -12.22 11.25 34.94
CA ALA A 325 -11.18 11.87 34.14
C ALA A 325 -9.77 11.29 34.42
N VAL A 326 -9.44 11.05 35.69
CA VAL A 326 -8.15 10.41 36.04
C VAL A 326 -8.04 9.02 35.43
N VAL A 327 -9.10 8.20 35.52
CA VAL A 327 -9.09 6.86 34.91
C VAL A 327 -8.96 6.96 33.37
N ALA A 328 -9.73 7.84 32.73
CA ALA A 328 -9.71 8.01 31.29
C ALA A 328 -8.32 8.46 30.79
N VAL A 329 -7.74 9.51 31.41
CA VAL A 329 -6.43 10.04 31.02
C VAL A 329 -5.32 9.03 31.23
N THR A 330 -5.29 8.36 32.38
CA THR A 330 -4.27 7.33 32.66
C THR A 330 -4.39 6.10 31.77
N ALA A 331 -5.62 5.68 31.45
CA ALA A 331 -5.85 4.57 30.54
C ALA A 331 -5.50 4.93 29.10
N SER A 332 -5.86 6.14 28.63
CA SER A 332 -5.49 6.61 27.28
C SER A 332 -3.99 6.84 27.11
N ALA A 333 -3.28 7.22 28.16
CA ALA A 333 -1.83 7.37 28.12
C ALA A 333 -1.08 6.04 28.18
N ALA A 334 -1.75 4.96 28.63
CA ALA A 334 -1.17 3.62 28.70
C ALA A 334 -1.48 2.76 27.45
N GLY A 335 -2.49 3.11 26.68
CA GLY A 335 -2.87 2.47 25.41
C GLY A 335 -2.30 3.19 24.22
#